data_2a1e4791a31041eed33bc36ef2d2e8a7
#
_entry.id   2a1e4791a31041eed33bc36ef2d2e8a7
#
_cell.length_a   1.000
_cell.length_b   1.000
_cell.length_c   1.000
_cell.angle_alpha   90.00
_cell.angle_beta   90.00
_cell.angle_gamma   90.00
#
_symmetry.space_group_name_H-M   'P 1'
#
loop_
_entity.id
_entity.type
_entity.pdbx_description
1 polymer ?
#
loop_
_entity_poly.entity_id
_entity_poly.type
_entity_poly.pdbx_seq_one_letter_code
_entity_poly.pdbx_strand_id
1 'polypeptide(L)'
;MDLNHIEQYRENNRLEAKLATGGLPHSIWGTYSAFANSYGGLILLGVEERPDHSLRVQGLLEPHEMAKEFWRMVSDPQVVSVNILRPEDVWVAGTDDGAVLVIQVPPGERDQLPVYLGQDPFHGSYRRSGDGDYHCTRAEVQAMLGARTH
;
A
#
# COMPACT_ATOMS: atom_id res chain seq x y z
N MET A 1 13.96 -0.89 -8.46
CA MET A 1 13.10 -0.16 -9.44
C MET A 1 13.77 1.14 -9.81
N ASP A 2 13.82 1.44 -11.09
CA ASP A 2 14.41 2.68 -11.60
C ASP A 2 13.31 3.74 -11.81
N LEU A 3 13.19 4.67 -10.87
CA LEU A 3 12.13 5.69 -10.90
C LEU A 3 12.35 6.75 -11.99
N ASN A 4 13.58 6.90 -12.49
CA ASN A 4 13.83 7.80 -13.62
C ASN A 4 13.45 7.19 -14.98
N HIS A 5 13.14 5.90 -14.99
CA HIS A 5 12.65 5.17 -16.17
C HIS A 5 11.35 4.44 -15.83
N ILE A 6 10.49 5.10 -15.07
CA ILE A 6 9.27 4.50 -14.53
C ILE A 6 8.25 4.13 -15.61
N GLU A 7 8.34 4.75 -16.79
CA GLU A 7 7.42 4.49 -17.91
C GLU A 7 7.49 3.04 -18.41
N GLN A 8 8.55 2.31 -18.07
CA GLN A 8 8.67 0.90 -18.45
C GLN A 8 7.94 -0.07 -17.51
N TYR A 9 7.43 0.46 -16.39
CA TYR A 9 6.73 -0.36 -15.40
C TYR A 9 5.23 -0.18 -15.52
N ARG A 10 4.47 -1.17 -15.03
CA ARG A 10 3.01 -1.16 -15.00
C ARG A 10 2.55 -1.58 -13.61
N GLU A 11 1.37 -1.09 -13.20
CA GLU A 11 0.74 -1.63 -11.99
C GLU A 11 0.50 -3.13 -12.16
N ASN A 12 0.65 -3.88 -11.06
CA ASN A 12 0.46 -5.32 -11.06
C ASN A 12 0.13 -5.77 -9.63
N ASN A 13 0.23 -7.07 -9.37
CA ASN A 13 -0.08 -7.62 -8.05
C ASN A 13 0.93 -7.20 -6.95
N ARG A 14 2.01 -6.50 -7.29
CA ARG A 14 3.03 -6.04 -6.35
C ARG A 14 3.44 -4.59 -6.56
N LEU A 15 2.69 -3.84 -7.35
CA LEU A 15 3.00 -2.43 -7.63
C LEU A 15 1.72 -1.63 -7.80
N GLU A 16 1.59 -0.57 -7.02
CA GLU A 16 0.48 0.37 -7.08
C GLU A 16 1.02 1.79 -7.16
N ALA A 17 0.52 2.57 -8.10
CA ALA A 17 0.84 4.00 -8.23
C ALA A 17 -0.38 4.81 -7.83
N LYS A 18 -0.17 5.86 -7.05
CA LYS A 18 -1.21 6.80 -6.64
C LYS A 18 -0.71 8.22 -6.87
N LEU A 19 -1.55 9.04 -7.50
CA LEU A 19 -1.18 10.42 -7.84
C LEU A 19 -0.92 11.26 -6.59
N ALA A 20 -1.80 11.19 -5.60
CA ALA A 20 -1.65 11.78 -4.27
C ALA A 20 -1.44 13.30 -4.27
N THR A 21 -1.85 14.01 -5.33
CA THR A 21 -1.68 15.47 -5.43
C THR A 21 -2.61 16.23 -4.49
N GLY A 22 -3.69 15.61 -4.02
CA GLY A 22 -4.62 16.20 -3.05
C GLY A 22 -4.31 15.83 -1.60
N GLY A 23 -3.16 15.20 -1.34
CA GLY A 23 -2.79 14.69 -0.03
C GLY A 23 -2.74 13.18 -0.01
N LEU A 24 -2.56 12.59 1.17
CA LEU A 24 -2.51 11.15 1.34
C LEU A 24 -3.87 10.54 0.94
N PRO A 25 -3.93 9.70 -0.10
CA PRO A 25 -5.21 9.19 -0.58
C PRO A 25 -5.80 8.17 0.42
N HIS A 26 -7.11 8.27 0.63
CA HIS A 26 -7.80 7.36 1.53
C HIS A 26 -7.69 5.90 1.08
N SER A 27 -7.66 5.69 -0.24
CA SER A 27 -7.56 4.35 -0.85
C SER A 27 -6.24 3.63 -0.54
N ILE A 28 -5.25 4.32 0.03
CA ILE A 28 -3.96 3.71 0.37
C ILE A 28 -4.15 2.55 1.37
N TRP A 29 -5.16 2.65 2.24
CA TRP A 29 -5.34 1.65 3.29
C TRP A 29 -5.84 0.31 2.76
N GLY A 30 -6.73 0.34 1.76
CA GLY A 30 -7.13 -0.89 1.06
C GLY A 30 -5.95 -1.56 0.37
N THR A 31 -5.08 -0.77 -0.26
CA THR A 31 -3.88 -1.29 -0.91
C THR A 31 -2.88 -1.86 0.11
N TYR A 32 -2.69 -1.15 1.22
CA TYR A 32 -1.85 -1.63 2.32
C TYR A 32 -2.33 -3.00 2.83
N SER A 33 -3.62 -3.11 3.12
CA SER A 33 -4.23 -4.37 3.55
C SER A 33 -4.04 -5.46 2.49
N ALA A 34 -4.34 -5.15 1.24
CA ALA A 34 -4.26 -6.10 0.13
C ALA A 34 -2.83 -6.65 -0.06
N PHE A 35 -1.84 -5.78 -0.01
CA PHE A 35 -0.44 -6.21 -0.13
C PHE A 35 -0.01 -7.05 1.07
N ALA A 36 -0.34 -6.61 2.28
CA ALA A 36 0.01 -7.35 3.50
C ALA A 36 -0.60 -8.75 3.53
N ASN A 37 -1.83 -8.89 3.03
CA ASN A 37 -2.55 -10.17 3.01
C ASN A 37 -2.21 -11.04 1.79
N SER A 38 -1.39 -10.54 0.89
CA SER A 38 -1.03 -11.26 -0.34
C SER A 38 0.49 -11.49 -0.39
N TYR A 39 1.18 -10.88 -1.35
CA TYR A 39 2.62 -11.11 -1.57
C TYR A 39 3.48 -9.90 -1.24
N GLY A 40 2.89 -8.89 -0.56
CA GLY A 40 3.57 -7.62 -0.39
C GLY A 40 3.59 -6.82 -1.68
N GLY A 41 4.20 -5.64 -1.65
CA GLY A 41 4.34 -4.82 -2.84
C GLY A 41 4.82 -3.41 -2.54
N LEU A 42 5.00 -2.62 -3.60
CA LEU A 42 5.39 -1.23 -3.52
C LEU A 42 4.20 -0.34 -3.81
N ILE A 43 4.02 0.69 -2.99
CA ILE A 43 3.08 1.77 -3.24
C ILE A 43 3.91 3.01 -3.54
N LEU A 44 3.66 3.63 -4.69
CA LEU A 44 4.36 4.84 -5.13
C LEU A 44 3.38 6.02 -5.09
N LEU A 45 3.65 6.99 -4.23
CA LEU A 45 2.84 8.20 -4.13
C LEU A 45 3.51 9.33 -4.89
N GLY A 46 2.74 10.05 -5.70
CA GLY A 46 3.26 11.07 -6.61
C GLY A 46 3.51 10.52 -8.01
N VAL A 47 2.88 9.40 -8.34
CA VAL A 47 3.01 8.73 -9.64
C VAL A 47 1.62 8.57 -10.26
N GLU A 48 1.51 8.98 -11.52
CA GLU A 48 0.27 8.88 -12.30
C GLU A 48 0.29 7.62 -13.16
N GLU A 49 -0.84 6.92 -13.22
CA GLU A 49 -1.07 5.92 -14.25
C GLU A 49 -1.79 6.59 -15.42
N ARG A 50 -1.17 6.58 -16.60
CA ARG A 50 -1.74 7.17 -17.80
C ARG A 50 -2.82 6.25 -18.40
N PRO A 51 -3.65 6.78 -19.34
CA PRO A 51 -4.66 5.95 -19.99
C PRO A 51 -4.13 4.70 -20.69
N ASP A 52 -2.88 4.71 -21.13
CA ASP A 52 -2.22 3.55 -21.75
C ASP A 52 -1.58 2.62 -20.72
N HIS A 53 -1.84 2.86 -19.43
CA HIS A 53 -1.29 2.13 -18.28
C HIS A 53 0.20 2.35 -18.01
N SER A 54 0.88 3.23 -18.76
CA SER A 54 2.25 3.61 -18.42
C SER A 54 2.26 4.50 -17.18
N LEU A 55 3.33 4.46 -16.42
CA LEU A 55 3.49 5.27 -15.22
C LEU A 55 4.31 6.52 -15.52
N ARG A 56 3.99 7.60 -14.81
CA ARG A 56 4.69 8.88 -14.94
C ARG A 56 4.83 9.52 -13.57
N VAL A 57 6.03 9.98 -13.24
CA VAL A 57 6.24 10.75 -12.01
C VAL A 57 5.59 12.12 -12.15
N GLN A 58 4.64 12.42 -11.27
CA GLN A 58 4.05 13.74 -11.13
C GLN A 58 4.81 14.54 -10.09
N GLY A 59 5.29 13.87 -9.05
CA GLY A 59 6.00 14.49 -7.96
C GLY A 59 5.09 14.99 -6.85
N LEU A 60 5.62 15.02 -5.64
CA LEU A 60 4.94 15.52 -4.45
C LEU A 60 5.58 16.82 -4.00
N LEU A 61 4.76 17.78 -3.56
CA LEU A 61 5.24 19.06 -3.01
C LEU A 61 5.79 18.89 -1.59
N GLU A 62 5.13 18.06 -0.80
CA GLU A 62 5.43 17.91 0.64
C GLU A 62 5.60 16.42 1.00
N PRO A 63 6.60 15.72 0.40
CA PRO A 63 6.72 14.27 0.60
C PRO A 63 7.03 13.88 2.05
N HIS A 64 7.80 14.70 2.76
CA HIS A 64 8.14 14.40 4.16
C HIS A 64 6.96 14.58 5.10
N GLU A 65 6.11 15.57 4.85
CA GLU A 65 4.88 15.77 5.61
C GLU A 65 3.89 14.63 5.34
N MET A 66 3.80 14.20 4.09
CA MET A 66 2.95 13.04 3.73
C MET A 66 3.44 11.77 4.42
N ALA A 67 4.74 11.56 4.50
CA ALA A 67 5.32 10.42 5.21
C ALA A 67 4.96 10.45 6.71
N LYS A 68 5.02 11.63 7.34
CA LYS A 68 4.63 11.77 8.75
C LYS A 68 3.16 11.43 8.95
N GLU A 69 2.28 11.90 8.08
CA GLU A 69 0.86 11.60 8.14
C GLU A 69 0.62 10.10 7.96
N PHE A 70 1.30 9.50 7.00
CA PHE A 70 1.21 8.06 6.77
C PHE A 70 1.59 7.26 8.02
N TRP A 71 2.73 7.60 8.65
CA TRP A 71 3.19 6.91 9.86
C TRP A 71 2.21 7.08 11.03
N ARG A 72 1.64 8.27 11.17
CA ARG A 72 0.63 8.53 12.20
C ARG A 72 -0.58 7.63 12.01
N MET A 73 -1.07 7.52 10.77
CA MET A 73 -2.28 6.76 10.46
C MET A 73 -2.06 5.25 10.51
N VAL A 74 -0.93 4.75 10.00
CA VAL A 74 -0.66 3.31 10.02
C VAL A 74 -0.46 2.79 11.43
N SER A 75 -0.11 3.66 12.36
CA SER A 75 0.06 3.33 13.77
C SER A 75 -1.23 3.46 14.57
N ASP A 76 -2.32 3.90 13.95
CA ASP A 76 -3.62 4.09 14.59
C ASP A 76 -4.50 2.85 14.40
N PRO A 77 -4.83 2.10 15.47
CA PRO A 77 -5.66 0.90 15.36
C PRO A 77 -7.09 1.18 14.85
N GLN A 78 -7.53 2.44 14.87
CA GLN A 78 -8.81 2.82 14.26
C GLN A 78 -8.73 2.83 12.73
N VAL A 79 -7.54 2.98 12.17
CA VAL A 79 -7.30 3.02 10.73
C VAL A 79 -7.02 1.63 10.19
N VAL A 80 -6.01 0.95 10.72
CA VAL A 80 -5.64 -0.40 10.33
C VAL A 80 -5.32 -1.24 11.57
N SER A 81 -5.51 -2.54 11.46
CA SER A 81 -5.39 -3.46 12.59
C SER A 81 -3.98 -3.54 13.16
N VAL A 82 -2.95 -3.35 12.34
CA VAL A 82 -1.57 -3.46 12.76
C VAL A 82 -0.63 -2.73 11.81
N ASN A 83 0.44 -2.13 12.34
CA ASN A 83 1.54 -1.60 11.55
C ASN A 83 2.59 -2.69 11.41
N ILE A 84 2.76 -3.22 10.18
CA ILE A 84 3.75 -4.27 9.88
C ILE A 84 5.04 -3.70 9.28
N LEU A 85 5.16 -2.38 9.20
CA LEU A 85 6.28 -1.71 8.53
C LEU A 85 7.42 -1.44 9.50
N ARG A 86 8.64 -1.49 8.96
CA ARG A 86 9.85 -1.03 9.63
C ARG A 86 10.18 0.38 9.14
N PRO A 87 10.98 1.15 9.88
CA PRO A 87 11.34 2.52 9.45
C PRO A 87 11.90 2.58 8.03
N GLU A 88 12.71 1.59 7.63
CA GLU A 88 13.32 1.53 6.30
C GLU A 88 12.35 1.19 5.17
N ASP A 89 11.11 0.81 5.49
CA ASP A 89 10.10 0.46 4.49
C ASP A 89 9.42 1.69 3.85
N VAL A 90 9.69 2.88 4.35
CA VAL A 90 9.09 4.12 3.83
C VAL A 90 10.21 5.13 3.61
N TRP A 91 10.34 5.62 2.37
CA TRP A 91 11.37 6.61 2.07
C TRP A 91 10.93 7.56 0.95
N VAL A 92 11.55 8.73 0.94
CA VAL A 92 11.37 9.71 -0.14
C VAL A 92 12.46 9.49 -1.17
N ALA A 93 12.05 9.29 -2.42
CA ALA A 93 12.97 9.13 -3.54
C ALA A 93 12.91 10.38 -4.42
N GLY A 94 14.07 11.01 -4.65
CA GLY A 94 14.19 12.10 -5.61
C GLY A 94 14.34 11.55 -7.02
N THR A 95 13.60 12.10 -7.96
CA THR A 95 13.73 11.78 -9.38
C THR A 95 13.93 13.06 -10.18
N ASP A 96 14.28 12.91 -11.47
CA ASP A 96 14.42 14.04 -12.38
C ASP A 96 13.10 14.83 -12.54
N ASP A 97 11.96 14.19 -12.30
CA ASP A 97 10.63 14.76 -12.50
C ASP A 97 9.91 15.08 -11.17
N GLY A 98 10.58 14.95 -10.05
CA GLY A 98 10.02 15.27 -8.74
C GLY A 98 10.20 14.19 -7.70
N ALA A 99 9.65 14.43 -6.51
CA ALA A 99 9.79 13.52 -5.37
C ALA A 99 8.65 12.49 -5.34
N VAL A 100 9.01 11.26 -5.01
CA VAL A 100 8.07 10.14 -4.86
C VAL A 100 8.20 9.61 -3.43
N LEU A 101 7.08 9.37 -2.77
CA LEU A 101 7.08 8.67 -1.50
C LEU A 101 6.88 7.18 -1.79
N VAL A 102 7.86 6.37 -1.40
CA VAL A 102 7.85 4.92 -1.62
C VAL A 102 7.51 4.21 -0.33
N ILE A 103 6.51 3.34 -0.39
CA ILE A 103 6.11 2.50 0.74
C ILE A 103 6.25 1.05 0.30
N GLN A 104 7.15 0.33 0.94
CA GLN A 104 7.36 -1.09 0.70
C GLN A 104 6.59 -1.88 1.75
N VAL A 105 5.50 -2.52 1.34
CA VAL A 105 4.67 -3.31 2.25
C VAL A 105 5.14 -4.76 2.15
N PRO A 106 5.67 -5.35 3.23
CA PRO A 106 6.00 -6.78 3.22
C PRO A 106 4.73 -7.61 3.32
N PRO A 107 4.76 -8.89 2.93
CA PRO A 107 3.67 -9.78 3.31
C PRO A 107 3.63 -9.90 4.83
N GLY A 108 2.43 -9.89 5.40
CA GLY A 108 2.25 -10.02 6.84
C GLY A 108 2.64 -11.42 7.31
N GLU A 109 3.07 -11.51 8.57
CA GLU A 109 3.33 -12.79 9.20
C GLU A 109 2.03 -13.44 9.66
N ARG A 110 2.06 -14.74 9.92
CA ARG A 110 0.86 -15.50 10.26
C ARG A 110 0.06 -14.89 11.41
N ASP A 111 0.72 -14.41 12.45
CA ASP A 111 0.05 -13.83 13.62
C ASP A 111 -0.43 -12.40 13.39
N GLN A 112 -0.07 -11.78 12.26
CA GLN A 112 -0.52 -10.44 11.88
C GLN A 112 -1.72 -10.47 10.93
N LEU A 113 -1.95 -11.58 10.25
CA LEU A 113 -2.99 -11.71 9.22
C LEU A 113 -4.35 -12.09 9.83
N PRO A 114 -5.47 -11.58 9.32
CA PRO A 114 -5.51 -10.58 8.25
C PRO A 114 -5.16 -9.19 8.77
N VAL A 115 -4.55 -8.39 7.92
CA VAL A 115 -4.43 -6.94 8.13
C VAL A 115 -5.69 -6.32 7.57
N TYR A 116 -6.44 -5.57 8.37
CA TYR A 116 -7.75 -5.06 7.98
C TYR A 116 -7.96 -3.61 8.42
N LEU A 117 -8.89 -2.95 7.74
CA LEU A 117 -9.29 -1.59 8.02
C LEU A 117 -10.46 -1.60 9.02
N GLY A 118 -10.51 -0.57 9.86
CA GLY A 118 -11.62 -0.44 10.82
C GLY A 118 -11.58 -1.51 11.89
N GLN A 119 -12.77 -1.95 12.33
CA GLN A 119 -12.92 -2.81 13.50
C GLN A 119 -13.31 -4.26 13.19
N ASP A 120 -13.74 -4.54 11.95
CA ASP A 120 -14.25 -5.85 11.59
C ASP A 120 -13.41 -6.47 10.47
N PRO A 121 -12.65 -7.55 10.76
CA PRO A 121 -11.82 -8.18 9.73
C PRO A 121 -12.64 -8.74 8.56
N PHE A 122 -13.90 -9.11 8.76
CA PHE A 122 -14.73 -9.65 7.68
C PHE A 122 -15.18 -8.58 6.69
N HIS A 123 -15.14 -7.30 7.06
CA HIS A 123 -15.48 -6.19 6.17
C HIS A 123 -14.27 -5.36 5.76
N GLY A 124 -13.18 -5.41 6.51
CA GLY A 124 -12.03 -4.56 6.31
C GLY A 124 -10.80 -5.22 5.72
N SER A 125 -10.85 -6.53 5.41
CA SER A 125 -9.70 -7.24 4.86
C SER A 125 -9.73 -7.24 3.33
N TYR A 126 -8.59 -6.93 2.73
CA TYR A 126 -8.44 -6.89 1.27
C TYR A 126 -7.36 -7.85 0.81
N ARG A 127 -7.46 -8.28 -0.45
CA ARG A 127 -6.45 -9.09 -1.14
C ARG A 127 -6.10 -8.44 -2.47
N ARG A 128 -4.90 -8.67 -2.93
CA ARG A 128 -4.43 -8.17 -4.22
C ARG A 128 -4.62 -9.25 -5.27
N SER A 129 -5.23 -8.88 -6.39
CA SER A 129 -5.36 -9.74 -7.56
C SER A 129 -5.13 -8.90 -8.81
N GLY A 130 -4.11 -9.26 -9.61
CA GLY A 130 -3.68 -8.41 -10.70
C GLY A 130 -3.29 -7.03 -10.19
N ASP A 131 -3.87 -5.98 -10.76
CA ASP A 131 -3.61 -4.60 -10.36
C ASP A 131 -4.72 -4.03 -9.45
N GLY A 132 -5.60 -4.87 -8.91
CA GLY A 132 -6.73 -4.44 -8.11
C GLY A 132 -6.75 -4.95 -6.68
N ASP A 133 -7.42 -4.18 -5.82
CA ASP A 133 -7.66 -4.53 -4.42
C ASP A 133 -9.11 -4.98 -4.28
N TYR A 134 -9.30 -6.18 -3.73
CA TYR A 134 -10.63 -6.78 -3.57
C TYR A 134 -10.85 -7.21 -2.14
N HIS A 135 -12.08 -7.13 -1.67
CA HIS A 135 -12.42 -7.66 -0.36
C HIS A 135 -12.11 -9.15 -0.29
N CYS A 136 -11.50 -9.58 0.82
CA CYS A 136 -11.34 -10.99 1.09
C CYS A 136 -12.72 -11.64 1.28
N THR A 137 -12.85 -12.89 0.86
CA THR A 137 -14.05 -13.67 1.16
C THR A 137 -14.07 -14.02 2.65
N ARG A 138 -15.25 -14.39 3.15
CA ARG A 138 -15.38 -14.85 4.52
C ARG A 138 -14.47 -16.06 4.81
N ALA A 139 -14.38 -16.97 3.85
CA ALA A 139 -13.53 -18.16 4.00
C ALA A 139 -12.06 -17.79 4.09
N GLU A 140 -11.60 -16.80 3.28
CA GLU A 140 -10.23 -16.33 3.33
C GLU A 140 -9.89 -15.71 4.68
N VAL A 141 -10.80 -14.87 5.22
CA VAL A 141 -10.60 -14.25 6.53
C VAL A 141 -10.59 -15.30 7.63
N GLN A 142 -11.52 -16.27 7.60
CA GLN A 142 -11.57 -17.34 8.57
C GLN A 142 -10.29 -18.18 8.56
N ALA A 143 -9.75 -18.45 7.36
CA ALA A 143 -8.49 -19.21 7.23
C ALA A 143 -7.32 -18.46 7.87
N MET A 144 -7.22 -17.15 7.64
CA MET A 144 -6.15 -16.33 8.24
C MET A 144 -6.29 -16.25 9.77
N LEU A 145 -7.51 -16.05 10.28
CA LEU A 145 -7.76 -16.00 11.72
C LEU A 145 -7.46 -17.35 12.38
N GLY A 146 -7.85 -18.46 11.73
CA GLY A 146 -7.58 -19.80 12.23
C GLY A 146 -6.09 -20.12 12.28
N ALA A 147 -5.31 -19.60 11.33
CA ALA A 147 -3.87 -19.83 11.28
C ALA A 147 -3.12 -19.18 12.45
N ARG A 148 -3.68 -18.13 13.06
CA ARG A 148 -3.08 -17.45 14.21
C ARG A 148 -2.99 -18.34 15.46
N THR A 149 -3.85 -19.34 15.56
CA THR A 149 -3.95 -20.19 16.74
C THR A 149 -3.09 -21.44 16.66
N HIS A 150 -2.34 -21.60 15.57
CA HIS A 150 -1.53 -22.80 15.34
C HIS A 150 -0.05 -22.53 15.15
#